data_cdd815ae2f5c2077fefec838701eec27
#
_entry.id   cdd815ae2f5c2077fefec838701eec27
#
_cell.length_a   1.000
_cell.length_b   1.000
_cell.length_c   1.000
_cell.angle_alpha   90.00
_cell.angle_beta   90.00
_cell.angle_gamma   90.00
#
_symmetry.space_group_name_H-M   'P 1'
#
loop_
_entity.id
_entity.type
_entity.pdbx_description
1 polymer ?
#
loop_
_entity_poly.entity_id
_entity_poly.type
_entity_poly.pdbx_seq_one_letter_code
_entity_poly.pdbx_strand_id
1 'polypeptide(L)'
;LIASVTAWDAVELTQLHQWQLWVELEGAPSDARQRLPEPLRRRCREAMQAAPVHPSRLQRAVGRALDVVRPGFAEEVIDERTGYSLDLALVSERVAVEVDGPSHFLAPDGRGARAPNGATRLKRRLLRAAGWRLVSVPFYEWNVLSARGAGEGEDDVRRRQREYVEGALHGGT
;
A
#
# COMPACT_ATOMS: atom_id res chain seq x y z
N LEU A 1 22.25 -25.53 -13.28
CA LEU A 1 22.15 -25.94 -11.87
C LEU A 1 21.10 -25.06 -11.21
N ILE A 2 19.82 -25.43 -11.34
CA ILE A 2 18.73 -24.83 -10.61
C ILE A 2 18.86 -25.40 -9.19
N ALA A 3 19.32 -24.60 -8.23
CA ALA A 3 19.22 -24.93 -6.82
C ALA A 3 17.77 -25.37 -6.56
N SER A 4 17.59 -26.43 -5.81
CA SER A 4 16.29 -27.07 -5.65
C SER A 4 15.28 -25.99 -5.17
N VAL A 5 14.17 -25.86 -5.89
CA VAL A 5 13.06 -24.90 -5.67
C VAL A 5 12.48 -25.03 -4.24
N THR A 6 12.89 -26.04 -3.48
CA THR A 6 12.50 -26.30 -2.10
C THR A 6 13.26 -25.48 -1.04
N ALA A 7 14.33 -24.77 -1.41
CA ALA A 7 15.24 -24.10 -0.47
C ALA A 7 14.94 -22.62 -0.24
N TRP A 8 13.98 -22.01 -0.98
CA TRP A 8 13.72 -20.58 -0.90
C TRP A 8 12.78 -20.26 0.25
N ASP A 9 13.13 -19.24 1.04
CA ASP A 9 12.29 -18.76 2.14
C ASP A 9 11.17 -17.83 1.65
N ALA A 10 10.28 -17.43 2.57
CA ALA A 10 9.13 -16.58 2.25
C ALA A 10 9.55 -15.19 1.75
N VAL A 11 10.67 -14.66 2.24
CA VAL A 11 11.17 -13.33 1.83
C VAL A 11 11.70 -13.39 0.40
N GLU A 12 12.48 -14.41 0.08
CA GLU A 12 13.02 -14.64 -1.26
C GLU A 12 11.91 -14.87 -2.28
N LEU A 13 10.90 -15.69 -1.93
CA LEU A 13 9.73 -15.92 -2.76
C LEU A 13 8.94 -14.62 -3.01
N THR A 14 8.78 -13.79 -2.00
CA THR A 14 8.11 -12.50 -2.13
C THR A 14 8.91 -11.55 -3.04
N GLN A 15 10.24 -11.51 -2.91
CA GLN A 15 11.09 -10.69 -3.79
C GLN A 15 11.01 -11.15 -5.25
N LEU A 16 11.00 -12.47 -5.48
CA LEU A 16 10.80 -13.02 -6.81
C LEU A 16 9.43 -12.70 -7.39
N HIS A 17 8.38 -12.72 -6.57
CA HIS A 17 7.06 -12.28 -6.99
C HIS A 17 7.08 -10.81 -7.44
N GLN A 18 7.70 -9.94 -6.67
CA GLN A 18 7.84 -8.53 -7.00
C GLN A 18 8.62 -8.31 -8.30
N TRP A 19 9.71 -9.05 -8.51
CA TRP A 19 10.44 -9.03 -9.78
C TRP A 19 9.58 -9.51 -10.95
N GLN A 20 8.85 -10.62 -10.78
CA GLN A 20 7.94 -11.14 -11.82
C GLN A 20 6.85 -10.12 -12.17
N LEU A 21 6.26 -9.45 -11.16
CA LEU A 21 5.28 -8.39 -11.38
C LEU A 21 5.87 -7.21 -12.16
N TRP A 22 7.11 -6.82 -11.84
CA TRP A 22 7.79 -5.76 -12.56
C TRP A 22 7.99 -6.13 -14.04
N VAL A 23 8.44 -7.35 -14.34
CA VAL A 23 8.58 -7.85 -15.72
C VAL A 23 7.24 -7.83 -16.46
N GLU A 24 6.15 -8.24 -15.79
CA GLU A 24 4.82 -8.34 -16.40
C GLU A 24 4.14 -6.98 -16.62
N LEU A 25 4.36 -6.03 -15.74
CA LEU A 25 3.65 -4.74 -15.73
C LEU A 25 4.42 -3.62 -16.44
N GLU A 26 5.75 -3.68 -16.41
CA GLU A 26 6.62 -2.60 -16.89
C GLU A 26 7.75 -3.09 -17.81
N GLY A 27 8.00 -4.39 -17.88
CA GLY A 27 9.04 -4.96 -18.75
C GLY A 27 8.74 -4.79 -20.24
N ALA A 28 9.80 -4.83 -21.05
CA ALA A 28 9.64 -4.83 -22.50
C ALA A 28 9.01 -6.15 -23.00
N PRO A 29 8.33 -6.18 -24.16
CA PRO A 29 7.78 -7.40 -24.73
C PRO A 29 8.80 -8.54 -24.91
N SER A 30 10.09 -8.20 -25.10
CA SER A 30 11.21 -9.16 -25.14
C SER A 30 11.42 -9.90 -23.82
N ASP A 31 11.03 -9.29 -22.70
CA ASP A 31 11.24 -9.82 -21.35
C ASP A 31 10.21 -10.91 -20.99
N ALA A 32 9.18 -11.09 -21.81
CA ALA A 32 8.20 -12.17 -21.65
C ALA A 32 8.83 -13.57 -21.58
N ARG A 33 10.05 -13.73 -22.10
CA ARG A 33 10.84 -14.98 -21.99
C ARG A 33 11.46 -15.19 -20.61
N GLN A 34 11.48 -14.15 -19.75
CA GLN A 34 12.06 -14.19 -18.41
C GLN A 34 11.03 -14.58 -17.33
N ARG A 35 9.89 -15.16 -17.74
CA ARG A 35 8.86 -15.59 -16.79
C ARG A 35 9.31 -16.79 -15.97
N LEU A 36 9.04 -16.73 -14.68
CA LEU A 36 9.22 -17.87 -13.79
C LEU A 36 8.30 -19.03 -14.21
N PRO A 37 8.75 -20.30 -14.05
CA PRO A 37 7.88 -21.46 -14.23
C PRO A 37 6.62 -21.37 -13.36
N GLU A 38 5.47 -21.83 -13.89
CA GLU A 38 4.17 -21.70 -13.21
C GLU A 38 4.14 -22.22 -11.76
N PRO A 39 4.73 -23.38 -11.43
CA PRO A 39 4.75 -23.84 -10.04
C PRO A 39 5.49 -22.89 -9.09
N LEU A 40 6.55 -22.23 -9.57
CA LEU A 40 7.31 -21.27 -8.79
C LEU A 40 6.53 -19.94 -8.67
N ARG A 41 5.91 -19.47 -9.75
CA ARG A 41 5.04 -18.25 -9.70
C ARG A 41 3.94 -18.38 -8.67
N ARG A 42 3.26 -19.53 -8.64
CA ARG A 42 2.21 -19.81 -7.65
C ARG A 42 2.75 -19.73 -6.22
N ARG A 43 3.86 -20.41 -5.93
CA ARG A 43 4.51 -20.35 -4.61
C ARG A 43 4.92 -18.92 -4.22
N CYS A 44 5.46 -18.16 -5.16
CA CYS A 44 5.84 -16.77 -4.94
C CYS A 44 4.61 -15.90 -4.57
N ARG A 45 3.49 -16.09 -5.27
CA ARG A 45 2.23 -15.42 -4.98
C ARG A 45 1.67 -15.83 -3.62
N GLU A 46 1.64 -17.11 -3.31
CA GLU A 46 1.19 -17.64 -2.03
C GLU A 46 2.02 -17.06 -0.88
N ALA A 47 3.34 -16.97 -1.00
CA ALA A 47 4.22 -16.36 -0.01
C ALA A 47 3.90 -14.87 0.20
N MET A 48 3.62 -14.13 -0.88
CA MET A 48 3.24 -12.73 -0.83
C MET A 48 1.92 -12.52 -0.08
N GLN A 49 0.93 -13.40 -0.29
CA GLN A 49 -0.39 -13.32 0.32
C GLN A 49 -0.44 -13.89 1.75
N ALA A 50 0.52 -14.74 2.12
CA ALA A 50 0.57 -15.35 3.45
C ALA A 50 1.06 -14.39 4.55
N ALA A 51 1.57 -13.19 4.20
CA ALA A 51 1.97 -12.20 5.18
C ALA A 51 0.76 -11.81 6.05
N PRO A 52 0.85 -11.93 7.39
CA PRO A 52 -0.25 -11.59 8.26
C PRO A 52 -0.56 -10.09 8.15
N VAL A 53 -1.83 -9.78 7.93
CA VAL A 53 -2.31 -8.41 7.80
C VAL A 53 -3.06 -8.06 9.07
N HIS A 54 -2.64 -7.00 9.75
CA HIS A 54 -3.28 -6.52 10.96
C HIS A 54 -3.56 -5.02 10.86
N PRO A 55 -4.82 -4.60 10.71
CA PRO A 55 -5.17 -3.18 10.65
C PRO A 55 -4.64 -2.43 11.86
N SER A 56 -3.85 -1.40 11.61
CA SER A 56 -3.29 -0.55 12.65
C SER A 56 -4.37 0.35 13.27
N ARG A 57 -4.08 0.96 14.44
CA ARG A 57 -4.97 1.98 15.01
C ARG A 57 -5.15 3.17 14.06
N LEU A 58 -4.07 3.54 13.37
CA LEU A 58 -4.06 4.61 12.39
C LEU A 58 -4.99 4.26 11.21
N GLN A 59 -4.85 3.06 10.65
CA GLN A 59 -5.68 2.59 9.54
C GLN A 59 -7.18 2.62 9.89
N ARG A 60 -7.54 2.10 11.07
CA ARG A 60 -8.92 2.16 11.54
C ARG A 60 -9.43 3.60 11.74
N ALA A 61 -8.56 4.54 12.15
CA ALA A 61 -8.96 5.94 12.28
C ALA A 61 -9.19 6.60 10.92
N VAL A 62 -8.33 6.32 9.93
CA VAL A 62 -8.51 6.76 8.55
C VAL A 62 -9.75 6.14 7.93
N GLY A 63 -9.99 4.83 8.12
CA GLY A 63 -11.17 4.13 7.64
C GLY A 63 -12.47 4.78 8.13
N ARG A 64 -12.57 5.08 9.44
CA ARG A 64 -13.75 5.77 9.98
C ARG A 64 -13.98 7.17 9.37
N ALA A 65 -12.92 7.90 9.06
CA ALA A 65 -13.07 9.21 8.40
C ALA A 65 -13.53 9.04 6.95
N LEU A 66 -12.98 8.04 6.24
CA LEU A 66 -13.39 7.70 4.87
C LEU A 66 -14.84 7.23 4.79
N ASP A 67 -15.31 6.40 5.71
CA ASP A 67 -16.69 5.92 5.73
C ASP A 67 -17.73 7.04 5.79
N VAL A 68 -17.38 8.17 6.43
CA VAL A 68 -18.25 9.35 6.50
C VAL A 68 -18.21 10.14 5.19
N VAL A 69 -17.03 10.31 4.60
CA VAL A 69 -16.82 11.12 3.39
C VAL A 69 -17.27 10.36 2.13
N ARG A 70 -16.92 9.10 2.07
CA ARG A 70 -17.22 8.22 0.94
C ARG A 70 -17.34 6.77 1.40
N PRO A 71 -18.56 6.29 1.70
CA PRO A 71 -18.79 4.90 2.06
C PRO A 71 -18.41 3.91 0.96
N GLY A 72 -18.08 2.69 1.34
CA GLY A 72 -17.83 1.57 0.43
C GLY A 72 -16.38 1.15 0.28
N PHE A 73 -15.46 1.76 1.01
CA PHE A 73 -14.09 1.23 1.13
C PHE A 73 -14.10 -0.06 1.96
N ALA A 74 -13.50 -1.13 1.41
CA ALA A 74 -13.21 -2.36 2.14
C ALA A 74 -11.80 -2.30 2.73
N GLU A 75 -11.61 -2.88 3.93
CA GLU A 75 -10.30 -2.99 4.58
C GLU A 75 -9.55 -4.24 4.12
N GLU A 76 -8.23 -4.16 4.02
CA GLU A 76 -7.32 -5.30 3.78
C GLU A 76 -7.67 -6.11 2.53
N VAL A 77 -7.89 -5.41 1.43
CA VAL A 77 -8.23 -6.05 0.15
C VAL A 77 -6.97 -6.58 -0.52
N ILE A 78 -6.94 -7.87 -0.82
CA ILE A 78 -5.88 -8.44 -1.66
C ILE A 78 -6.20 -8.17 -3.13
N ASP A 79 -5.34 -7.42 -3.82
CA ASP A 79 -5.46 -7.24 -5.26
C ASP A 79 -5.10 -8.56 -5.99
N GLU A 80 -6.06 -9.12 -6.69
CA GLU A 80 -5.91 -10.42 -7.37
C GLU A 80 -4.79 -10.45 -8.41
N ARG A 81 -4.53 -9.31 -9.04
CA ARG A 81 -3.50 -9.21 -10.09
C ARG A 81 -2.09 -9.22 -9.51
N THR A 82 -1.87 -8.44 -8.45
CA THR A 82 -0.53 -8.24 -7.88
C THR A 82 -0.25 -9.09 -6.65
N GLY A 83 -1.28 -9.52 -5.93
CA GLY A 83 -1.15 -10.19 -4.63
C GLY A 83 -0.83 -9.24 -3.47
N TYR A 84 -0.71 -7.93 -3.71
CA TYR A 84 -0.54 -6.96 -2.64
C TYR A 84 -1.83 -6.78 -1.82
N SER A 85 -1.68 -6.65 -0.50
CA SER A 85 -2.75 -6.13 0.35
C SER A 85 -2.85 -4.62 0.20
N LEU A 86 -4.08 -4.12 0.12
CA LEU A 86 -4.45 -2.70 0.11
C LEU A 86 -5.11 -2.38 1.43
N ASP A 87 -4.62 -1.38 2.15
CA ASP A 87 -5.13 -1.06 3.49
C ASP A 87 -6.63 -0.73 3.46
N LEU A 88 -7.06 0.11 2.51
CA LEU A 88 -8.45 0.47 2.26
C LEU A 88 -8.65 0.59 0.74
N ALA A 89 -9.66 -0.09 0.19
CA ALA A 89 -9.89 -0.08 -1.25
C ALA A 89 -11.36 0.08 -1.63
N LEU A 90 -11.62 0.97 -2.59
CA LEU A 90 -12.88 1.05 -3.33
C LEU A 90 -12.67 0.31 -4.65
N VAL A 91 -12.95 -1.00 -4.62
CA VAL A 91 -12.58 -1.94 -5.68
C VAL A 91 -13.23 -1.59 -7.01
N SER A 92 -14.52 -1.19 -6.98
CA SER A 92 -15.29 -0.82 -8.18
C SER A 92 -14.67 0.32 -8.98
N GLU A 93 -13.92 1.20 -8.32
CA GLU A 93 -13.28 2.36 -8.96
C GLU A 93 -11.76 2.23 -9.03
N ARG A 94 -11.21 1.13 -8.53
CA ARG A 94 -9.76 0.89 -8.41
C ARG A 94 -9.04 2.03 -7.70
N VAL A 95 -9.62 2.50 -6.61
CA VAL A 95 -9.02 3.48 -5.71
C VAL A 95 -8.57 2.78 -4.44
N ALA A 96 -7.31 2.94 -4.09
CA ALA A 96 -6.77 2.43 -2.83
C ALA A 96 -6.17 3.57 -2.00
N VAL A 97 -6.41 3.52 -0.69
CA VAL A 97 -5.82 4.42 0.30
C VAL A 97 -4.83 3.61 1.13
N GLU A 98 -3.56 3.96 1.02
CA GLU A 98 -2.46 3.36 1.77
C GLU A 98 -2.17 4.22 3.01
N VAL A 99 -2.21 3.61 4.18
CA VAL A 99 -2.01 4.28 5.47
C VAL A 99 -0.59 4.02 5.96
N ASP A 100 0.29 4.96 5.65
CA ASP A 100 1.72 4.76 5.80
C ASP A 100 2.21 5.07 7.22
N GLY A 101 2.51 4.02 7.99
CA GLY A 101 3.16 4.10 9.29
C GLY A 101 4.65 4.50 9.21
N PRO A 102 5.33 4.70 10.37
CA PRO A 102 6.74 5.11 10.41
C PRO A 102 7.69 4.20 9.62
N SER A 103 7.43 2.88 9.60
CA SER A 103 8.25 1.89 8.89
C SER A 103 8.22 2.01 7.36
N HIS A 104 7.28 2.77 6.80
CA HIS A 104 7.16 3.02 5.36
C HIS A 104 8.12 4.10 4.87
N PHE A 105 8.81 4.80 5.77
CA PHE A 105 9.68 5.93 5.44
C PHE A 105 11.14 5.64 5.81
N LEU A 106 12.04 6.29 5.10
CA LEU A 106 13.45 6.38 5.49
C LEU A 106 13.58 7.27 6.73
N ALA A 107 14.64 7.05 7.51
CA ALA A 107 14.95 7.96 8.61
C ALA A 107 15.11 9.40 8.08
N PRO A 108 14.64 10.42 8.83
CA PRO A 108 14.79 11.81 8.41
C PRO A 108 16.28 12.14 8.18
N ASP A 109 16.58 12.74 7.03
CA ASP A 109 17.93 13.11 6.61
C ASP A 109 18.44 14.44 7.20
N GLY A 110 17.86 14.90 8.29
CA GLY A 110 18.14 16.22 8.88
C GLY A 110 17.48 17.40 8.16
N ARG A 111 16.88 17.18 6.97
CA ARG A 111 16.12 18.19 6.20
C ARG A 111 14.62 18.11 6.45
N GLY A 112 14.19 17.21 7.32
CA GLY A 112 12.78 17.03 7.67
C GLY A 112 11.95 16.27 6.63
N ALA A 113 12.48 16.02 5.45
CA ALA A 113 11.78 15.25 4.43
C ALA A 113 11.70 13.76 4.80
N ARG A 114 10.50 13.19 4.71
CA ARG A 114 10.24 11.76 4.94
C ARG A 114 10.00 11.07 3.61
N ALA A 115 11.07 10.60 2.98
CA ALA A 115 10.97 9.86 1.74
C ALA A 115 10.46 8.42 2.00
N PRO A 116 9.50 7.90 1.21
CA PRO A 116 9.11 6.51 1.28
C PRO A 116 10.31 5.59 1.02
N ASN A 117 10.41 4.50 1.77
CA ASN A 117 11.45 3.49 1.57
C ASN A 117 11.27 2.73 0.24
N GLY A 118 12.27 1.91 -0.14
CA GLY A 118 12.29 1.18 -1.40
C GLY A 118 11.09 0.25 -1.58
N ALA A 119 10.71 -0.48 -0.54
CA ALA A 119 9.57 -1.41 -0.57
C ALA A 119 8.24 -0.68 -0.81
N THR A 120 8.01 0.43 -0.10
CA THR A 120 6.81 1.28 -0.28
C THR A 120 6.76 1.87 -1.69
N ARG A 121 7.88 2.35 -2.20
CA ARG A 121 7.96 2.89 -3.58
C ARG A 121 7.65 1.83 -4.62
N LEU A 122 8.21 0.62 -4.46
CA LEU A 122 7.99 -0.50 -5.37
C LEU A 122 6.51 -0.93 -5.35
N LYS A 123 5.92 -1.16 -4.17
CA LYS A 123 4.49 -1.48 -4.02
C LYS A 123 3.62 -0.48 -4.77
N ARG A 124 3.81 0.82 -4.48
CA ARG A 124 3.02 1.89 -5.12
C ARG A 124 3.18 1.92 -6.64
N ARG A 125 4.40 1.73 -7.14
CA ARG A 125 4.69 1.70 -8.57
C ARG A 125 3.96 0.55 -9.26
N LEU A 126 4.08 -0.67 -8.72
CA LEU A 126 3.46 -1.86 -9.30
C LEU A 126 1.92 -1.80 -9.23
N LEU A 127 1.35 -1.28 -8.15
CA LEU A 127 -0.10 -1.08 -8.03
C LEU A 127 -0.61 -0.06 -9.06
N ARG A 128 0.11 1.05 -9.28
CA ARG A 128 -0.26 2.01 -10.34
C ARG A 128 -0.18 1.38 -11.72
N ALA A 129 0.88 0.62 -12.01
CA ALA A 129 1.00 -0.12 -13.27
C ALA A 129 -0.09 -1.19 -13.44
N ALA A 130 -0.61 -1.73 -12.34
CA ALA A 130 -1.75 -2.63 -12.32
C ALA A 130 -3.11 -1.89 -12.48
N GLY A 131 -3.12 -0.56 -12.53
CA GLY A 131 -4.31 0.27 -12.77
C GLY A 131 -5.00 0.80 -11.52
N TRP A 132 -4.34 0.79 -10.36
CA TRP A 132 -4.85 1.41 -9.14
C TRP A 132 -4.52 2.90 -9.06
N ARG A 133 -5.48 3.73 -8.71
CA ARG A 133 -5.26 5.08 -8.24
C ARG A 133 -4.94 5.02 -6.73
N LEU A 134 -3.74 5.46 -6.36
CA LEU A 134 -3.26 5.35 -4.98
C LEU A 134 -3.29 6.72 -4.29
N VAL A 135 -3.89 6.74 -3.13
CA VAL A 135 -3.88 7.85 -2.17
C VAL A 135 -3.04 7.41 -0.97
N SER A 136 -2.08 8.22 -0.57
CA SER A 136 -1.25 7.95 0.61
C SER A 136 -1.70 8.84 1.77
N VAL A 137 -1.86 8.24 2.95
CA VAL A 137 -2.14 8.93 4.20
C VAL A 137 -0.96 8.69 5.15
N PRO A 138 0.06 9.58 5.16
CA PRO A 138 1.22 9.43 6.02
C PRO A 138 0.89 9.67 7.50
N PHE A 139 1.46 8.84 8.37
CA PHE A 139 1.24 8.95 9.82
C PHE A 139 1.56 10.34 10.39
N TYR A 140 2.57 11.02 9.87
CA TYR A 140 2.99 12.32 10.39
C TYR A 140 2.00 13.43 10.05
N GLU A 141 1.33 13.37 8.89
CA GLU A 141 0.25 14.30 8.52
C GLU A 141 -0.98 14.04 9.39
N TRP A 142 -1.37 12.77 9.52
CA TRP A 142 -2.49 12.39 10.36
C TRP A 142 -2.30 12.74 11.82
N ASN A 143 -1.09 12.60 12.37
CA ASN A 143 -0.79 12.96 13.75
C ASN A 143 -0.96 14.46 14.00
N VAL A 144 -0.59 15.31 13.04
CA VAL A 144 -0.83 16.77 13.12
C VAL A 144 -2.33 17.07 13.19
N LEU A 145 -3.13 16.41 12.34
CA LEU A 145 -4.59 16.57 12.34
C LEU A 145 -5.24 16.07 13.63
N SER A 146 -4.65 15.06 14.26
CA SER A 146 -5.15 14.43 15.47
C SER A 146 -4.76 15.18 16.76
N ALA A 147 -3.80 16.11 16.67
CA ALA A 147 -3.41 16.94 17.80
C ALA A 147 -4.52 17.94 18.15
N ARG A 148 -4.86 18.05 19.45
CA ARG A 148 -5.84 19.02 19.94
C ARG A 148 -5.14 20.33 20.25
N GLY A 149 -5.68 21.43 19.74
CA GLY A 149 -5.34 22.77 20.17
C GLY A 149 -6.05 23.15 21.48
N ALA A 150 -5.61 24.24 22.10
CA ALA A 150 -6.27 24.79 23.28
C ALA A 150 -7.72 25.17 22.94
N GLY A 151 -8.69 24.59 23.64
CA GLY A 151 -10.12 24.86 23.45
C GLY A 151 -10.79 24.04 22.32
N GLU A 152 -10.07 23.17 21.61
CA GLU A 152 -10.65 22.32 20.58
C GLU A 152 -11.32 21.08 21.14
N GLY A 153 -12.50 20.76 20.60
CA GLY A 153 -13.25 19.55 20.89
C GLY A 153 -12.84 18.37 19.97
N GLU A 154 -13.38 17.21 20.28
CA GLU A 154 -13.18 16.00 19.45
C GLU A 154 -13.79 16.17 18.05
N ASP A 155 -14.88 16.91 17.94
CA ASP A 155 -15.56 17.15 16.67
C ASP A 155 -14.74 18.04 15.71
N ASP A 156 -13.92 18.95 16.24
CA ASP A 156 -13.00 19.75 15.42
C ASP A 156 -11.90 18.87 14.82
N VAL A 157 -11.37 17.94 15.59
CA VAL A 157 -10.39 16.95 15.12
C VAL A 157 -11.01 16.09 14.02
N ARG A 158 -12.22 15.55 14.26
CA ARG A 158 -12.92 14.71 13.28
C ARG A 158 -13.22 15.47 11.99
N ARG A 159 -13.59 16.76 12.09
CA ARG A 159 -13.81 17.62 10.92
C ARG A 159 -12.55 17.73 10.07
N ARG A 160 -11.40 18.12 10.66
CA ARG A 160 -10.12 18.23 9.96
C ARG A 160 -9.70 16.91 9.32
N GLN A 161 -9.90 15.80 10.00
CA GLN A 161 -9.60 14.46 9.45
C GLN A 161 -10.44 14.14 8.22
N ARG A 162 -11.74 14.48 8.21
CA ARG A 162 -12.63 14.29 7.05
C ARG A 162 -12.23 15.18 5.89
N GLU A 163 -12.03 16.47 6.13
CA GLU A 163 -11.58 17.42 5.12
C GLU A 163 -10.26 16.97 4.45
N TYR A 164 -9.34 16.45 5.26
CA TYR A 164 -8.08 15.91 4.76
C TYR A 164 -8.28 14.70 3.82
N VAL A 165 -9.04 13.69 4.23
CA VAL A 165 -9.24 12.50 3.39
C VAL A 165 -10.07 12.82 2.15
N GLU A 166 -11.02 13.75 2.25
CA GLU A 166 -11.78 14.25 1.11
C GLU A 166 -10.86 14.94 0.09
N GLY A 167 -10.03 15.86 0.55
CA GLY A 167 -9.03 16.54 -0.28
C GLY A 167 -8.05 15.57 -0.91
N ALA A 168 -7.57 14.57 -0.16
CA ALA A 168 -6.66 13.54 -0.65
C ALA A 168 -7.30 12.65 -1.73
N LEU A 169 -8.60 12.34 -1.60
CA LEU A 169 -9.34 11.60 -2.64
C LEU A 169 -9.50 12.39 -3.94
N HIS A 170 -9.59 13.71 -3.88
CA HIS A 170 -9.73 14.57 -5.07
C HIS A 170 -8.38 14.95 -5.70
N GLY A 171 -7.33 15.09 -4.88
CA GLY A 171 -6.00 15.55 -5.30
C GLY A 171 -5.00 14.45 -5.68
N GLY A 172 -5.34 13.20 -5.53
CA GLY A 172 -4.46 12.06 -5.85
C GLY A 172 -4.30 11.89 -7.37
N THR A 173 -3.20 12.40 -7.90
CA THR A 173 -2.71 12.13 -9.26
C THR A 173 -1.61 11.07 -9.22
#